data_a65fa947125c805e810616c161bf5484
#
_entry.id   a65fa947125c805e810616c161bf5484
#
_cell.length_a   1.000
_cell.length_b   1.000
_cell.length_c   1.000
_cell.angle_alpha   90.00
_cell.angle_beta   90.00
_cell.angle_gamma   90.00
#
_symmetry.space_group_name_H-M   'P 1'
#
loop_
_entity.id
_entity.type
_entity.pdbx_description
1 polymer ?
#
loop_
_entity_poly.entity_id
_entity_poly.type
_entity_poly.pdbx_seq_one_letter_code
_entity_poly.pdbx_strand_id
1 'polypeptide(L)'
;MKRLLGMLTIILGLCGVVLAQGSLLINGAGATFPYPIYSKWFDEFGKANGTHINYQSVGSGAGIKQVTEGTVDFGASDGPMNDDQIKAYQAKNGTGILHFPTVLGADVPTYNIPGVSTSLNFTPEALAGIFLGRISKWNDPAIAGANQGVNLPANDIVVIHRSDGSGTTYIWTDYLSKISSDWKDKVGKGTSVSWPVGLGGKGNEGVAGLLKQTPNSIGYVELIYAAQNKITYGAVKNAAGNFVKADLAGVSAAAAGAAKTMPDDFRVSITNAPGKNAYPISSFTWLLLPEKFKDGTKRDAMKNFVKWAITDGQNDVEALSYAKLPKEVVDKELKALGKVM
;
A
#
# COMPACT_ATOMS: atom_id res chain seq x y z
N MET A 1 -32.81 -67.34 53.32
CA MET A 1 -33.20 -65.93 53.17
C MET A 1 -31.94 -65.10 53.24
N LYS A 2 -31.37 -64.75 52.11
CA LYS A 2 -30.18 -63.84 51.99
C LYS A 2 -30.58 -62.63 51.18
N ARG A 3 -30.58 -61.46 51.78
CA ARG A 3 -30.85 -60.14 51.14
C ARG A 3 -29.60 -59.66 50.40
N LEU A 4 -29.68 -59.49 49.08
CA LEU A 4 -28.69 -58.84 48.30
C LEU A 4 -28.98 -57.30 48.34
N LEU A 5 -28.04 -56.54 48.86
CA LEU A 5 -28.05 -55.09 48.82
C LEU A 5 -27.28 -54.64 47.51
N GLY A 6 -28.01 -54.11 46.55
CA GLY A 6 -27.41 -53.57 45.36
C GLY A 6 -26.97 -52.12 45.60
N MET A 7 -25.68 -51.87 45.45
CA MET A 7 -25.03 -50.52 45.54
C MET A 7 -25.11 -49.85 44.17
N LEU A 8 -25.95 -48.82 44.05
CA LEU A 8 -26.11 -48.01 42.84
C LEU A 8 -25.05 -46.89 42.86
N THR A 9 -24.00 -47.05 42.04
CA THR A 9 -22.96 -46.02 41.88
C THR A 9 -23.45 -45.02 40.88
N ILE A 10 -23.78 -43.78 41.32
CA ILE A 10 -24.09 -42.63 40.48
C ILE A 10 -22.77 -42.05 39.99
N ILE A 11 -22.46 -42.23 38.70
CA ILE A 11 -21.35 -41.54 38.02
C ILE A 11 -21.88 -40.15 37.60
N LEU A 12 -21.51 -39.10 38.36
CA LEU A 12 -21.68 -37.72 37.94
C LEU A 12 -20.68 -37.45 36.82
N GLY A 13 -21.15 -37.43 35.56
CA GLY A 13 -20.38 -36.94 34.43
C GLY A 13 -20.24 -35.43 34.53
N LEU A 14 -19.04 -34.94 34.84
CA LEU A 14 -18.69 -33.52 34.64
C LEU A 14 -18.71 -33.24 33.14
N CYS A 15 -19.83 -32.76 32.63
CA CYS A 15 -19.85 -32.11 31.29
C CYS A 15 -19.09 -30.80 31.41
N GLY A 16 -17.81 -30.79 31.05
CA GLY A 16 -17.04 -29.56 30.87
C GLY A 16 -17.69 -28.79 29.75
N VAL A 17 -18.36 -27.68 30.08
CA VAL A 17 -18.79 -26.68 29.11
C VAL A 17 -17.52 -26.05 28.55
N VAL A 18 -17.05 -26.51 27.39
CA VAL A 18 -16.07 -25.82 26.60
C VAL A 18 -16.80 -24.57 26.07
N LEU A 19 -16.65 -23.46 26.77
CA LEU A 19 -17.01 -22.16 26.24
C LEU A 19 -16.13 -21.96 25.00
N ALA A 20 -16.70 -22.13 23.84
CA ALA A 20 -16.09 -21.70 22.60
C ALA A 20 -15.85 -20.18 22.78
N GLN A 21 -14.62 -19.79 23.08
CA GLN A 21 -14.21 -18.40 23.09
C GLN A 21 -14.41 -17.91 21.66
N GLY A 22 -15.44 -17.07 21.44
CA GLY A 22 -15.72 -16.49 20.14
C GLY A 22 -14.44 -15.84 19.61
N SER A 23 -14.05 -16.15 18.39
CA SER A 23 -12.86 -15.55 17.77
C SER A 23 -12.99 -14.03 17.79
N LEU A 24 -11.96 -13.34 18.28
CA LEU A 24 -11.94 -11.88 18.28
C LEU A 24 -11.95 -11.36 16.82
N LEU A 25 -12.96 -10.56 16.50
CA LEU A 25 -13.11 -9.97 15.17
C LEU A 25 -12.63 -8.52 15.19
N ILE A 26 -11.69 -8.20 14.31
CA ILE A 26 -11.17 -6.87 14.06
C ILE A 26 -11.50 -6.50 12.61
N ASN A 27 -12.05 -5.31 12.39
CA ASN A 27 -12.39 -4.81 11.07
C ASN A 27 -11.45 -3.69 10.67
N GLY A 28 -10.88 -3.78 9.47
CA GLY A 28 -10.06 -2.77 8.85
C GLY A 28 -10.50 -2.45 7.44
N ALA A 29 -10.11 -1.27 6.94
CA ALA A 29 -10.35 -0.90 5.55
C ALA A 29 -9.26 0.05 5.05
N GLY A 30 -9.02 0.04 3.74
CA GLY A 30 -8.13 1.03 3.14
C GLY A 30 -7.40 0.58 1.90
N ALA A 31 -6.12 0.91 1.85
CA ALA A 31 -5.24 0.79 0.71
C ALA A 31 -5.28 -0.57 0.01
N THR A 32 -5.30 -0.54 -1.32
CA THR A 32 -5.15 -1.75 -2.15
C THR A 32 -3.68 -2.11 -2.39
N PHE A 33 -2.78 -1.15 -2.28
CA PHE A 33 -1.34 -1.31 -2.45
C PHE A 33 -0.79 -2.48 -1.60
N PRO A 34 -0.99 -2.55 -0.25
CA PRO A 34 -0.47 -3.62 0.58
C PRO A 34 -1.38 -4.86 0.64
N TYR A 35 -2.53 -4.88 -0.04
CA TYR A 35 -3.53 -5.92 0.15
C TYR A 35 -2.99 -7.35 -0.01
N PRO A 36 -2.13 -7.68 -0.99
CA PRO A 36 -1.58 -9.03 -1.12
C PRO A 36 -0.80 -9.50 0.12
N ILE A 37 0.05 -8.64 0.70
CA ILE A 37 0.78 -9.00 1.93
C ILE A 37 -0.12 -8.93 3.16
N TYR A 38 -1.04 -7.97 3.25
CA TYR A 38 -1.99 -7.88 4.37
C TYR A 38 -2.90 -9.10 4.43
N SER A 39 -3.41 -9.58 3.28
CA SER A 39 -4.23 -10.78 3.22
C SER A 39 -3.49 -12.00 3.77
N LYS A 40 -2.21 -12.17 3.40
CA LYS A 40 -1.35 -13.24 3.91
C LYS A 40 -1.13 -13.09 5.42
N TRP A 41 -0.75 -11.91 5.87
CA TRP A 41 -0.46 -11.65 7.29
C TRP A 41 -1.68 -11.82 8.19
N PHE A 42 -2.86 -11.38 7.77
CA PHE A 42 -4.09 -11.54 8.56
C PHE A 42 -4.48 -13.01 8.70
N ASP A 43 -4.29 -13.81 7.64
CA ASP A 43 -4.55 -15.25 7.70
C ASP A 43 -3.54 -15.95 8.63
N GLU A 44 -2.25 -15.70 8.49
CA GLU A 44 -1.20 -16.34 9.30
C GLU A 44 -1.27 -15.93 10.77
N PHE A 45 -1.40 -14.64 11.04
CA PHE A 45 -1.55 -14.13 12.39
C PHE A 45 -2.84 -14.67 13.04
N GLY A 46 -3.93 -14.72 12.30
CA GLY A 46 -5.20 -15.24 12.77
C GLY A 46 -5.12 -16.71 13.15
N LYS A 47 -4.49 -17.54 12.33
CA LYS A 47 -4.25 -18.97 12.62
C LYS A 47 -3.41 -19.19 13.86
N ALA A 48 -2.40 -18.34 14.08
CA ALA A 48 -1.49 -18.44 15.21
C ALA A 48 -2.09 -17.93 16.53
N ASN A 49 -2.98 -16.95 16.49
CA ASN A 49 -3.42 -16.18 17.66
C ASN A 49 -4.94 -16.22 17.92
N GLY A 50 -5.72 -16.89 17.08
CA GLY A 50 -7.19 -16.94 17.21
C GLY A 50 -7.90 -15.61 16.97
N THR A 51 -7.21 -14.61 16.36
CA THR A 51 -7.75 -13.29 16.02
C THR A 51 -8.15 -13.27 14.55
N HIS A 52 -9.41 -12.98 14.27
CA HIS A 52 -9.87 -12.83 12.90
C HIS A 52 -9.82 -11.35 12.48
N ILE A 53 -9.00 -11.03 11.48
CA ILE A 53 -8.89 -9.67 10.93
C ILE A 53 -9.58 -9.64 9.57
N ASN A 54 -10.70 -8.93 9.48
CA ASN A 54 -11.44 -8.69 8.26
C ASN A 54 -10.99 -7.35 7.66
N TYR A 55 -10.45 -7.37 6.44
CA TYR A 55 -9.94 -6.18 5.78
C TYR A 55 -10.61 -5.93 4.44
N GLN A 56 -11.12 -4.71 4.27
CA GLN A 56 -11.74 -4.26 3.03
C GLN A 56 -10.73 -3.43 2.21
N SER A 57 -10.26 -4.00 1.10
CA SER A 57 -9.38 -3.33 0.13
C SER A 57 -10.19 -2.40 -0.76
N VAL A 58 -10.42 -1.17 -0.29
CA VAL A 58 -11.34 -0.18 -0.91
C VAL A 58 -10.69 1.15 -1.29
N GLY A 59 -9.36 1.25 -1.10
CA GLY A 59 -8.56 2.44 -1.35
C GLY A 59 -8.33 3.28 -0.10
N SER A 60 -7.19 3.98 -0.08
CA SER A 60 -6.71 4.76 1.07
C SER A 60 -7.69 5.85 1.52
N GLY A 61 -8.32 6.56 0.57
CA GLY A 61 -9.30 7.58 0.90
C GLY A 61 -10.50 7.03 1.67
N ALA A 62 -11.00 5.85 1.26
CA ALA A 62 -12.09 5.17 1.96
C ALA A 62 -11.62 4.65 3.34
N GLY A 63 -10.38 4.14 3.45
CA GLY A 63 -9.80 3.71 4.72
C GLY A 63 -9.69 4.84 5.74
N ILE A 64 -9.13 5.99 5.32
CA ILE A 64 -9.05 7.21 6.15
C ILE A 64 -10.46 7.65 6.59
N LYS A 65 -11.42 7.66 5.66
CA LYS A 65 -12.81 8.03 5.97
C LYS A 65 -13.42 7.07 6.99
N GLN A 66 -13.33 5.75 6.77
CA GLN A 66 -13.97 4.76 7.64
C GLN A 66 -13.37 4.74 9.05
N VAL A 67 -12.03 4.85 9.20
CA VAL A 67 -11.43 4.95 10.52
C VAL A 67 -11.80 6.26 11.22
N THR A 68 -11.92 7.36 10.47
CA THR A 68 -12.39 8.65 11.01
C THR A 68 -13.84 8.58 11.46
N GLU A 69 -14.70 7.89 10.69
CA GLU A 69 -16.10 7.66 11.04
C GLU A 69 -16.28 6.65 12.18
N GLY A 70 -15.24 5.89 12.55
CA GLY A 70 -15.29 4.87 13.57
C GLY A 70 -16.09 3.63 13.15
N THR A 71 -16.23 3.39 11.84
CA THR A 71 -16.92 2.20 11.28
C THR A 71 -16.01 0.99 11.14
N VAL A 72 -14.70 1.19 11.30
CA VAL A 72 -13.68 0.14 11.37
C VAL A 72 -12.75 0.38 12.56
N ASP A 73 -12.05 -0.65 13.00
CA ASP A 73 -11.12 -0.60 14.13
C ASP A 73 -9.78 0.02 13.74
N PHE A 74 -9.37 -0.09 12.47
CA PHE A 74 -8.17 0.52 11.91
C PHE A 74 -8.33 0.88 10.44
N GLY A 75 -7.53 1.84 9.98
CA GLY A 75 -7.43 2.19 8.57
C GLY A 75 -6.10 1.75 7.96
N ALA A 76 -5.98 1.81 6.64
CA ALA A 76 -4.70 1.68 5.94
C ALA A 76 -4.60 2.66 4.78
N SER A 77 -3.40 3.22 4.57
CA SER A 77 -3.16 4.22 3.53
C SER A 77 -1.71 4.21 3.07
N ASP A 78 -1.49 4.42 1.75
CA ASP A 78 -0.16 4.58 1.16
C ASP A 78 0.24 6.07 1.00
N GLY A 79 -0.68 6.99 1.36
CA GLY A 79 -0.40 8.39 1.61
C GLY A 79 -0.70 8.68 3.08
N PRO A 80 0.23 9.23 3.86
CA PRO A 80 -0.06 9.57 5.25
C PRO A 80 -1.18 10.61 5.32
N MET A 81 -2.00 10.54 6.39
CA MET A 81 -3.02 11.56 6.63
C MET A 81 -2.36 12.94 6.72
N ASN A 82 -2.94 13.93 6.08
CA ASN A 82 -2.53 15.31 6.25
C ASN A 82 -3.05 15.89 7.57
N ASP A 83 -2.58 17.09 7.93
CA ASP A 83 -2.92 17.69 9.21
C ASP A 83 -4.42 17.97 9.36
N ASP A 84 -5.12 18.31 8.29
CA ASP A 84 -6.57 18.55 8.34
C ASP A 84 -7.35 17.26 8.56
N GLN A 85 -6.91 16.15 7.95
CA GLN A 85 -7.48 14.82 8.18
C GLN A 85 -7.24 14.35 9.63
N ILE A 86 -6.05 14.61 10.18
CA ILE A 86 -5.73 14.31 11.58
C ILE A 86 -6.59 15.14 12.52
N LYS A 87 -6.73 16.46 12.30
CA LYS A 87 -7.61 17.34 13.07
C LYS A 87 -9.07 16.87 13.01
N ALA A 88 -9.55 16.51 11.82
CA ALA A 88 -10.92 15.98 11.65
C ALA A 88 -11.13 14.68 12.42
N TYR A 89 -10.12 13.77 12.38
CA TYR A 89 -10.14 12.54 13.18
C TYR A 89 -10.20 12.85 14.68
N GLN A 90 -9.33 13.73 15.17
CA GLN A 90 -9.26 14.12 16.59
C GLN A 90 -10.56 14.77 17.07
N ALA A 91 -11.12 15.69 16.27
CA ALA A 91 -12.37 16.36 16.60
C ALA A 91 -13.54 15.37 16.72
N LYS A 92 -13.55 14.33 15.90
CA LYS A 92 -14.64 13.34 15.90
C LYS A 92 -14.48 12.26 16.96
N ASN A 93 -13.25 11.79 17.20
CA ASN A 93 -12.99 10.63 18.04
C ASN A 93 -12.45 11.00 19.44
N GLY A 94 -12.09 12.26 19.70
CA GLY A 94 -11.56 12.72 20.96
C GLY A 94 -10.19 12.16 21.32
N THR A 95 -9.47 11.59 20.34
CA THR A 95 -8.14 11.00 20.52
C THR A 95 -7.31 11.15 19.23
N GLY A 96 -6.00 10.95 19.32
CA GLY A 96 -5.10 10.95 18.18
C GLY A 96 -5.24 9.72 17.29
N ILE A 97 -4.60 9.78 16.12
CA ILE A 97 -4.42 8.65 15.21
C ILE A 97 -2.93 8.48 14.91
N LEU A 98 -2.45 7.25 15.01
CA LEU A 98 -1.04 6.89 14.84
C LEU A 98 -0.83 6.22 13.49
N HIS A 99 0.30 6.51 12.86
CA HIS A 99 0.72 5.91 11.60
C HIS A 99 1.83 4.90 11.87
N PHE A 100 1.63 3.65 11.45
CA PHE A 100 2.63 2.59 11.54
C PHE A 100 3.00 2.12 10.14
N PRO A 101 4.21 2.45 9.63
CA PRO A 101 4.71 1.85 8.40
C PRO A 101 4.69 0.32 8.50
N THR A 102 4.42 -0.39 7.43
CA THR A 102 4.36 -1.86 7.47
C THR A 102 5.28 -2.52 6.47
N VAL A 103 5.31 -2.01 5.25
CA VAL A 103 6.21 -2.45 4.18
C VAL A 103 6.57 -1.28 3.28
N LEU A 104 7.55 -1.51 2.43
CA LEU A 104 7.91 -0.64 1.33
C LEU A 104 7.51 -1.27 0.01
N GLY A 105 7.00 -0.46 -0.91
CA GLY A 105 6.69 -0.90 -2.26
C GLY A 105 6.96 0.18 -3.30
N ALA A 106 6.64 -0.10 -4.53
CA ALA A 106 6.89 0.76 -5.68
C ALA A 106 5.66 0.88 -6.57
N ASP A 107 5.35 2.09 -7.00
CA ASP A 107 4.47 2.30 -8.15
C ASP A 107 5.27 2.21 -9.44
N VAL A 108 4.78 1.46 -10.40
CA VAL A 108 5.47 1.24 -11.66
C VAL A 108 4.64 1.72 -12.86
N PRO A 109 5.27 2.41 -13.84
CA PRO A 109 4.61 2.73 -15.10
C PRO A 109 4.38 1.45 -15.89
N THR A 110 3.14 0.99 -15.90
CA THR A 110 2.70 -0.22 -16.59
C THR A 110 2.05 0.13 -17.91
N TYR A 111 2.26 -0.69 -18.93
CA TYR A 111 1.72 -0.41 -20.26
C TYR A 111 1.37 -1.69 -21.03
N ASN A 112 0.50 -1.52 -22.00
CA ASN A 112 0.09 -2.54 -22.96
C ASN A 112 0.25 -2.00 -24.38
N ILE A 113 1.41 -2.25 -25.00
CA ILE A 113 1.68 -1.85 -26.39
C ILE A 113 1.82 -3.13 -27.22
N PRO A 114 0.89 -3.42 -28.13
CA PRO A 114 0.99 -4.60 -29.00
C PRO A 114 2.32 -4.65 -29.74
N GLY A 115 3.02 -5.79 -29.66
CA GLY A 115 4.31 -5.98 -30.31
C GLY A 115 5.52 -5.41 -29.54
N VAL A 116 5.33 -4.76 -28.40
CA VAL A 116 6.42 -4.26 -27.55
C VAL A 116 6.41 -4.99 -26.21
N SER A 117 7.29 -5.97 -26.06
CA SER A 117 7.49 -6.73 -24.80
C SER A 117 8.70 -6.25 -24.00
N THR A 118 9.52 -5.38 -24.57
CA THR A 118 10.73 -4.84 -23.94
C THR A 118 10.35 -3.83 -22.84
N SER A 119 11.07 -3.86 -21.73
CA SER A 119 10.93 -2.82 -20.68
C SER A 119 11.37 -1.46 -21.21
N LEU A 120 10.46 -0.50 -21.26
CA LEU A 120 10.76 0.86 -21.72
C LEU A 120 11.38 1.69 -20.60
N ASN A 121 12.17 2.69 -21.01
CA ASN A 121 12.74 3.70 -20.18
C ASN A 121 11.88 4.97 -20.21
N PHE A 122 11.48 5.46 -19.05
CA PHE A 122 10.72 6.69 -18.95
C PHE A 122 11.54 7.78 -18.24
N THR A 123 11.67 8.92 -18.89
CA THR A 123 12.20 10.12 -18.21
C THR A 123 11.10 10.80 -17.39
N PRO A 124 11.45 11.59 -16.37
CA PRO A 124 10.49 12.40 -15.62
C PRO A 124 9.58 13.24 -16.52
N GLU A 125 10.19 13.87 -17.53
CA GLU A 125 9.49 14.74 -18.49
C GLU A 125 8.49 13.95 -19.34
N ALA A 126 8.87 12.75 -19.78
CA ALA A 126 7.98 11.89 -20.56
C ALA A 126 6.76 11.45 -19.72
N LEU A 127 6.98 10.99 -18.47
CA LEU A 127 5.87 10.61 -17.60
C LEU A 127 4.94 11.80 -17.30
N ALA A 128 5.48 12.94 -16.92
CA ALA A 128 4.66 14.13 -16.67
C ALA A 128 3.91 14.57 -17.94
N GLY A 129 4.57 14.55 -19.10
CA GLY A 129 3.96 14.90 -20.39
C GLY A 129 2.80 13.97 -20.78
N ILE A 130 2.95 12.67 -20.58
CA ILE A 130 1.90 11.67 -20.85
C ILE A 130 0.67 11.93 -19.96
N PHE A 131 0.86 12.02 -18.65
CA PHE A 131 -0.25 12.18 -17.70
C PHE A 131 -0.89 13.58 -17.73
N LEU A 132 -0.17 14.60 -18.25
CA LEU A 132 -0.73 15.92 -18.60
C LEU A 132 -1.46 15.93 -19.96
N GLY A 133 -1.41 14.85 -20.74
CA GLY A 133 -1.99 14.77 -22.09
C GLY A 133 -1.20 15.56 -23.16
N ARG A 134 0.03 15.99 -22.87
CA ARG A 134 0.89 16.72 -23.83
C ARG A 134 1.60 15.76 -24.78
N ILE A 135 1.97 14.58 -24.28
CA ILE A 135 2.53 13.48 -25.07
C ILE A 135 1.37 12.49 -25.27
N SER A 136 0.87 12.43 -26.50
CA SER A 136 -0.31 11.64 -26.84
C SER A 136 -0.02 10.45 -27.74
N LYS A 137 1.23 10.27 -28.19
CA LYS A 137 1.63 9.19 -29.09
C LYS A 137 2.85 8.42 -28.55
N TRP A 138 2.87 7.10 -28.74
CA TRP A 138 3.96 6.26 -28.27
C TRP A 138 5.31 6.57 -28.95
N ASN A 139 5.29 6.94 -30.23
CA ASN A 139 6.50 7.32 -30.98
C ASN A 139 6.94 8.80 -30.78
N ASP A 140 6.38 9.49 -29.79
CA ASP A 140 6.83 10.84 -29.46
C ASP A 140 8.34 10.87 -29.18
N PRO A 141 9.09 11.86 -29.67
CA PRO A 141 10.55 11.96 -29.48
C PRO A 141 10.98 11.89 -28.01
N ALA A 142 10.16 12.37 -27.06
CA ALA A 142 10.46 12.31 -25.63
C ALA A 142 10.44 10.87 -25.09
N ILE A 143 9.67 9.96 -25.69
CA ILE A 143 9.66 8.55 -25.34
C ILE A 143 10.71 7.81 -26.19
N ALA A 144 10.71 8.01 -27.51
CA ALA A 144 11.58 7.29 -28.44
C ALA A 144 13.07 7.56 -28.16
N GLY A 145 13.43 8.78 -27.79
CA GLY A 145 14.82 9.17 -27.49
C GLY A 145 15.44 8.38 -26.34
N ALA A 146 14.65 7.96 -25.36
CA ALA A 146 15.10 7.12 -24.24
C ALA A 146 15.02 5.61 -24.55
N ASN A 147 14.48 5.23 -25.73
CA ASN A 147 14.18 3.84 -26.11
C ASN A 147 14.70 3.50 -27.51
N GLN A 148 15.94 3.91 -27.78
CA GLN A 148 16.58 3.66 -29.09
C GLN A 148 16.58 2.16 -29.43
N GLY A 149 16.23 1.83 -30.69
CA GLY A 149 16.13 0.45 -31.14
C GLY A 149 14.79 -0.24 -30.85
N VAL A 150 13.88 0.41 -30.11
CA VAL A 150 12.50 -0.09 -29.94
C VAL A 150 11.60 0.55 -30.99
N ASN A 151 10.91 -0.28 -31.77
CA ASN A 151 9.91 0.19 -32.73
C ASN A 151 8.61 0.58 -32.03
N LEU A 152 8.51 1.85 -31.62
CA LEU A 152 7.32 2.38 -30.97
C LEU A 152 6.26 2.75 -32.02
N PRO A 153 4.99 2.34 -31.86
CA PRO A 153 3.93 2.64 -32.83
C PRO A 153 3.51 4.12 -32.77
N ALA A 154 2.98 4.63 -33.88
CA ALA A 154 2.41 5.98 -33.97
C ALA A 154 0.98 6.06 -33.37
N ASN A 155 0.58 5.09 -32.59
CA ASN A 155 -0.73 5.02 -31.95
C ASN A 155 -0.85 6.03 -30.81
N ASP A 156 -2.08 6.47 -30.57
CA ASP A 156 -2.42 7.33 -29.45
C ASP A 156 -2.28 6.55 -28.11
N ILE A 157 -1.82 7.26 -27.09
CA ILE A 157 -1.67 6.73 -25.73
C ILE A 157 -3.01 6.85 -24.99
N VAL A 158 -3.50 5.75 -24.46
CA VAL A 158 -4.64 5.73 -23.54
C VAL A 158 -4.10 5.70 -22.11
N VAL A 159 -4.26 6.79 -21.37
CA VAL A 159 -3.87 6.84 -19.94
C VAL A 159 -4.91 6.12 -19.11
N ILE A 160 -4.47 5.31 -18.14
CA ILE A 160 -5.33 4.63 -17.17
C ILE A 160 -4.88 5.05 -15.77
N HIS A 161 -5.80 5.59 -15.00
CA HIS A 161 -5.57 6.09 -13.64
C HIS A 161 -6.57 5.50 -12.64
N ARG A 162 -6.41 5.78 -11.37
CA ARG A 162 -7.35 5.36 -10.32
C ARG A 162 -8.60 6.23 -10.33
N SER A 163 -9.75 5.60 -10.10
CA SER A 163 -11.05 6.27 -9.97
C SER A 163 -11.52 6.41 -8.52
N ASP A 164 -10.87 5.75 -7.58
CA ASP A 164 -11.14 5.80 -6.14
C ASP A 164 -10.11 6.69 -5.42
N GLY A 165 -10.36 7.01 -4.16
CA GLY A 165 -9.38 7.67 -3.29
C GLY A 165 -8.22 6.71 -2.98
N SER A 166 -7.08 6.89 -3.64
CA SER A 166 -5.99 5.93 -3.74
C SER A 166 -4.67 6.44 -3.18
N GLY A 167 -4.03 5.64 -2.33
CA GLY A 167 -2.66 5.91 -1.89
C GLY A 167 -1.64 5.73 -3.02
N THR A 168 -1.84 4.75 -3.92
CA THR A 168 -1.06 4.59 -5.15
C THR A 168 -1.12 5.87 -5.99
N THR A 169 -2.31 6.48 -6.13
CA THR A 169 -2.43 7.80 -6.75
C THR A 169 -1.67 8.88 -5.99
N TYR A 170 -1.70 8.88 -4.65
CA TYR A 170 -0.94 9.84 -3.86
C TYR A 170 0.56 9.73 -4.14
N ILE A 171 1.13 8.52 -4.15
CA ILE A 171 2.55 8.26 -4.44
C ILE A 171 2.90 8.75 -5.85
N TRP A 172 2.10 8.36 -6.84
CA TRP A 172 2.29 8.76 -8.23
C TRP A 172 2.26 10.26 -8.43
N THR A 173 1.26 10.94 -7.87
CA THR A 173 1.08 12.38 -8.00
C THR A 173 2.07 13.18 -7.14
N ASP A 174 2.53 12.65 -6.01
CA ASP A 174 3.63 13.24 -5.23
C ASP A 174 4.94 13.21 -6.03
N TYR A 175 5.24 12.08 -6.70
CA TYR A 175 6.38 11.99 -7.61
C TYR A 175 6.25 13.00 -8.75
N LEU A 176 5.13 13.02 -9.49
CA LEU A 176 4.92 13.93 -10.60
C LEU A 176 5.02 15.41 -10.16
N SER A 177 4.53 15.74 -8.96
CA SER A 177 4.64 17.10 -8.41
C SER A 177 6.08 17.51 -8.07
N LYS A 178 6.94 16.54 -7.74
CA LYS A 178 8.36 16.81 -7.45
C LYS A 178 9.20 17.01 -8.70
N ILE A 179 8.80 16.40 -9.82
CA ILE A 179 9.59 16.40 -11.05
C ILE A 179 9.04 17.36 -12.14
N SER A 180 7.85 17.92 -11.95
CA SER A 180 7.19 18.81 -12.90
C SER A 180 6.46 19.94 -12.20
N SER A 181 6.89 21.19 -12.41
CA SER A 181 6.19 22.39 -11.92
C SER A 181 4.80 22.52 -12.53
N ASP A 182 4.67 22.22 -13.83
CA ASP A 182 3.37 22.22 -14.50
C ASP A 182 2.36 21.26 -13.91
N TRP A 183 2.80 20.03 -13.55
CA TRP A 183 1.96 19.08 -12.85
C TRP A 183 1.58 19.61 -11.46
N LYS A 184 2.57 20.08 -10.71
CA LYS A 184 2.37 20.63 -9.36
C LYS A 184 1.34 21.74 -9.33
N ASP A 185 1.43 22.68 -10.30
CA ASP A 185 0.59 23.88 -10.33
C ASP A 185 -0.82 23.59 -10.89
N LYS A 186 -0.96 22.66 -11.84
CA LYS A 186 -2.24 22.37 -12.51
C LYS A 186 -3.05 21.25 -11.87
N VAL A 187 -2.39 20.24 -11.32
CA VAL A 187 -3.02 19.02 -10.79
C VAL A 187 -2.72 18.82 -9.31
N GLY A 188 -1.45 19.01 -8.93
CA GLY A 188 -0.99 18.79 -7.56
C GLY A 188 -0.88 17.31 -7.18
N LYS A 189 -0.94 17.05 -5.88
CA LYS A 189 -0.88 15.70 -5.31
C LYS A 189 -2.03 15.42 -4.35
N GLY A 190 -2.47 14.16 -4.32
CA GLY A 190 -3.53 13.72 -3.42
C GLY A 190 -3.92 12.28 -3.66
N THR A 191 -4.74 11.74 -2.78
CA THR A 191 -5.37 10.43 -2.99
C THR A 191 -6.43 10.46 -4.09
N SER A 192 -6.87 11.66 -4.47
CA SER A 192 -7.78 11.93 -5.57
C SER A 192 -7.41 13.29 -6.17
N VAL A 193 -7.30 13.36 -7.48
CA VAL A 193 -6.95 14.57 -8.23
C VAL A 193 -7.86 14.70 -9.46
N SER A 194 -7.92 15.91 -10.05
CA SER A 194 -8.58 16.12 -11.33
C SER A 194 -7.66 15.69 -12.46
N TRP A 195 -7.83 14.47 -12.95
CA TRP A 195 -6.97 13.93 -14.02
C TRP A 195 -7.18 14.69 -15.32
N PRO A 196 -6.12 15.17 -15.97
CA PRO A 196 -6.25 15.87 -17.26
C PRO A 196 -6.74 14.97 -18.39
N VAL A 197 -6.37 13.70 -18.38
CA VAL A 197 -6.70 12.71 -19.41
C VAL A 197 -6.83 11.32 -18.78
N GLY A 198 -7.50 10.42 -19.47
CA GLY A 198 -7.47 8.99 -19.15
C GLY A 198 -8.79 8.39 -18.72
N LEU A 199 -8.74 7.09 -18.43
CA LEU A 199 -9.84 6.26 -17.97
C LEU A 199 -9.59 5.82 -16.53
N GLY A 200 -10.64 5.77 -15.72
CA GLY A 200 -10.55 5.41 -14.30
C GLY A 200 -10.78 3.93 -14.03
N GLY A 201 -9.84 3.28 -13.33
CA GLY A 201 -9.96 1.92 -12.77
C GLY A 201 -10.06 1.95 -11.25
N LYS A 202 -10.96 1.16 -10.67
CA LYS A 202 -11.09 1.05 -9.20
C LYS A 202 -10.07 0.07 -8.63
N GLY A 203 -9.28 0.51 -7.68
CA GLY A 203 -8.21 -0.29 -7.06
C GLY A 203 -7.02 -0.53 -8.00
N ASN A 204 -5.94 -1.10 -7.49
CA ASN A 204 -4.84 -1.59 -8.33
C ASN A 204 -5.33 -2.69 -9.29
N GLU A 205 -6.26 -3.51 -8.85
CA GLU A 205 -6.90 -4.58 -9.62
C GLU A 205 -7.63 -4.04 -10.86
N GLY A 206 -8.42 -2.98 -10.68
CA GLY A 206 -9.19 -2.35 -11.76
C GLY A 206 -8.28 -1.69 -12.79
N VAL A 207 -7.22 -1.01 -12.36
CA VAL A 207 -6.21 -0.42 -13.27
C VAL A 207 -5.48 -1.54 -14.03
N ALA A 208 -5.01 -2.60 -13.35
CA ALA A 208 -4.36 -3.73 -13.98
C ALA A 208 -5.27 -4.44 -15.00
N GLY A 209 -6.55 -4.61 -14.65
CA GLY A 209 -7.56 -5.18 -15.55
C GLY A 209 -7.78 -4.35 -16.81
N LEU A 210 -7.93 -3.03 -16.67
CA LEU A 210 -8.09 -2.12 -17.81
C LEU A 210 -6.85 -2.10 -18.71
N LEU A 211 -5.64 -2.08 -18.13
CA LEU A 211 -4.38 -2.14 -18.90
C LEU A 211 -4.32 -3.38 -19.80
N LYS A 212 -4.69 -4.55 -19.26
CA LYS A 212 -4.69 -5.79 -20.05
C LYS A 212 -5.67 -5.76 -21.20
N GLN A 213 -6.81 -5.08 -21.03
CA GLN A 213 -7.89 -5.03 -22.04
C GLN A 213 -7.76 -3.88 -23.02
N THR A 214 -6.92 -2.87 -22.74
CA THR A 214 -6.81 -1.64 -23.54
C THR A 214 -5.46 -1.60 -24.25
N PRO A 215 -5.38 -1.93 -25.55
CA PRO A 215 -4.17 -1.74 -26.32
C PRO A 215 -3.71 -0.29 -26.33
N ASN A 216 -2.41 -0.07 -26.42
CA ASN A 216 -1.74 1.23 -26.43
C ASN A 216 -1.98 2.07 -25.17
N SER A 217 -2.22 1.40 -24.05
CA SER A 217 -2.45 2.07 -22.76
C SER A 217 -1.19 2.13 -21.90
N ILE A 218 -1.15 3.14 -21.03
CA ILE A 218 -0.23 3.30 -19.92
C ILE A 218 -1.01 3.65 -18.64
N GLY A 219 -0.55 3.11 -17.53
CA GLY A 219 -1.08 3.45 -16.21
C GLY A 219 -0.03 3.23 -15.14
N TYR A 220 -0.44 3.20 -13.90
CA TYR A 220 0.40 2.92 -12.75
C TYR A 220 -0.31 1.97 -11.78
N VAL A 221 0.43 1.04 -11.25
CA VAL A 221 -0.01 0.12 -10.18
C VAL A 221 1.16 -0.14 -9.25
N GLU A 222 0.88 -0.68 -8.07
CA GLU A 222 1.93 -1.25 -7.23
C GLU A 222 2.57 -2.47 -7.93
N LEU A 223 3.88 -2.67 -7.72
CA LEU A 223 4.73 -3.64 -8.44
C LEU A 223 4.16 -5.06 -8.45
N ILE A 224 3.61 -5.56 -7.33
CA ILE A 224 3.07 -6.94 -7.26
C ILE A 224 1.90 -7.14 -8.24
N TYR A 225 1.09 -6.10 -8.45
CA TYR A 225 -0.04 -6.20 -9.40
C TYR A 225 0.43 -6.28 -10.85
N ALA A 226 1.52 -5.58 -11.19
CA ALA A 226 2.14 -5.74 -12.50
C ALA A 226 2.72 -7.15 -12.66
N ALA A 227 3.42 -7.65 -11.64
CA ALA A 227 4.05 -8.98 -11.66
C ALA A 227 3.01 -10.11 -11.73
N GLN A 228 2.00 -10.12 -10.86
CA GLN A 228 0.96 -11.15 -10.81
C GLN A 228 0.11 -11.20 -12.10
N ASN A 229 -0.16 -10.03 -12.67
CA ASN A 229 -0.92 -9.91 -13.91
C ASN A 229 -0.08 -10.05 -15.17
N LYS A 230 1.26 -10.21 -15.05
CA LYS A 230 2.21 -10.28 -16.15
C LYS A 230 2.11 -9.09 -17.11
N ILE A 231 1.90 -7.88 -16.53
CA ILE A 231 1.85 -6.63 -17.29
C ILE A 231 3.27 -6.07 -17.38
N THR A 232 3.67 -5.66 -18.58
CA THR A 232 4.97 -5.02 -18.78
C THR A 232 5.04 -3.68 -18.06
N TYR A 233 6.15 -3.40 -17.39
CA TYR A 233 6.41 -2.13 -16.75
C TYR A 233 7.82 -1.61 -17.06
N GLY A 234 7.98 -0.31 -17.03
CA GLY A 234 9.19 0.37 -17.44
C GLY A 234 10.14 0.72 -16.30
N ALA A 235 11.36 1.06 -16.69
CA ALA A 235 12.32 1.71 -15.81
C ALA A 235 12.08 3.23 -15.80
N VAL A 236 12.36 3.88 -14.68
CA VAL A 236 12.19 5.32 -14.51
C VAL A 236 13.53 5.98 -14.22
N LYS A 237 13.82 7.10 -14.87
CA LYS A 237 15.04 7.88 -14.62
C LYS A 237 14.94 8.55 -13.26
N ASN A 238 15.86 8.22 -12.35
CA ASN A 238 15.86 8.74 -10.99
C ASN A 238 16.59 10.10 -10.87
N ALA A 239 16.58 10.70 -9.68
CA ALA A 239 17.22 11.97 -9.39
C ALA A 239 18.75 11.99 -9.66
N ALA A 240 19.41 10.83 -9.66
CA ALA A 240 20.82 10.68 -10.01
C ALA A 240 21.07 10.52 -11.52
N GLY A 241 20.01 10.56 -12.35
CA GLY A 241 20.09 10.44 -13.81
C GLY A 241 20.16 9.01 -14.35
N ASN A 242 19.99 7.98 -13.52
CA ASN A 242 20.01 6.58 -13.94
C ASN A 242 18.60 6.05 -14.19
N PHE A 243 18.43 5.23 -15.23
CA PHE A 243 17.22 4.45 -15.39
C PHE A 243 17.24 3.26 -14.43
N VAL A 244 16.29 3.23 -13.51
CA VAL A 244 16.13 2.17 -12.50
C VAL A 244 14.81 1.47 -12.74
N LYS A 245 14.85 0.14 -12.88
CA LYS A 245 13.67 -0.70 -12.86
C LYS A 245 13.31 -1.01 -11.41
N ALA A 246 12.02 -1.01 -11.10
CA ALA A 246 11.57 -1.32 -9.74
C ALA A 246 11.97 -2.74 -9.34
N ASP A 247 12.71 -2.83 -8.23
CA ASP A 247 13.05 -4.06 -7.52
C ASP A 247 13.22 -3.77 -6.02
N LEU A 248 13.39 -4.81 -5.23
CA LEU A 248 13.51 -4.70 -3.77
C LEU A 248 14.71 -3.85 -3.34
N ALA A 249 15.83 -3.97 -4.07
CA ALA A 249 17.04 -3.21 -3.77
C ALA A 249 16.86 -1.71 -4.05
N GLY A 250 16.21 -1.36 -5.16
CA GLY A 250 15.92 0.03 -5.52
C GLY A 250 14.94 0.70 -4.58
N VAL A 251 13.92 -0.04 -4.12
CA VAL A 251 12.96 0.42 -3.11
C VAL A 251 13.64 0.64 -1.76
N SER A 252 14.46 -0.32 -1.31
CA SER A 252 15.24 -0.20 -0.07
C SER A 252 16.22 0.96 -0.13
N ALA A 253 16.88 1.18 -1.28
CA ALA A 253 17.78 2.31 -1.48
C ALA A 253 17.06 3.66 -1.38
N ALA A 254 15.82 3.76 -1.87
CA ALA A 254 15.01 4.97 -1.74
C ALA A 254 14.65 5.27 -0.27
N ALA A 255 14.42 4.24 0.54
CA ALA A 255 14.07 4.39 1.95
C ALA A 255 15.26 4.69 2.87
N ALA A 256 16.49 4.32 2.48
CA ALA A 256 17.66 4.36 3.34
C ALA A 256 17.98 5.75 3.93
N GLY A 257 17.76 6.83 3.15
CA GLY A 257 17.95 8.20 3.62
C GLY A 257 16.88 8.62 4.64
N ALA A 258 15.63 8.27 4.37
CA ALA A 258 14.49 8.62 5.21
C ALA A 258 14.49 7.85 6.55
N ALA A 259 15.00 6.63 6.58
CA ALA A 259 15.09 5.82 7.80
C ALA A 259 15.84 6.54 8.92
N LYS A 260 16.92 7.25 8.59
CA LYS A 260 17.75 7.98 9.56
C LYS A 260 17.09 9.23 10.12
N THR A 261 16.18 9.84 9.35
CA THR A 261 15.50 11.09 9.69
C THR A 261 13.99 10.92 9.84
N MET A 262 13.54 9.67 10.03
CA MET A 262 12.12 9.34 10.18
C MET A 262 11.48 10.18 11.29
N PRO A 263 10.43 10.97 10.99
CA PRO A 263 9.73 11.75 12.00
C PRO A 263 9.02 10.85 13.02
N ASP A 264 8.66 11.42 14.17
CA ASP A 264 8.04 10.65 15.27
C ASP A 264 6.62 10.17 14.94
N ASP A 265 5.98 10.79 13.97
CA ASP A 265 4.67 10.41 13.46
C ASP A 265 4.74 9.52 12.20
N PHE A 266 5.95 9.15 11.76
CA PHE A 266 6.23 8.32 10.59
C PHE A 266 5.69 8.84 9.25
N ARG A 267 5.22 10.07 9.17
CA ARG A 267 4.68 10.67 7.95
C ARG A 267 5.80 11.25 7.09
N VAL A 268 6.29 10.46 6.16
CA VAL A 268 7.40 10.84 5.26
C VAL A 268 7.12 10.40 3.83
N SER A 269 7.58 11.19 2.86
CA SER A 269 7.60 10.79 1.44
C SER A 269 9.02 10.46 1.02
N ILE A 270 9.18 9.33 0.35
CA ILE A 270 10.44 8.86 -0.24
C ILE A 270 10.41 8.84 -1.77
N THR A 271 9.39 9.43 -2.39
CA THR A 271 9.38 9.61 -3.85
C THR A 271 10.50 10.55 -4.28
N ASN A 272 11.11 10.26 -5.42
CA ASN A 272 12.27 10.97 -5.96
C ASN A 272 13.46 11.09 -4.98
N ALA A 273 13.63 10.05 -4.14
CA ALA A 273 14.74 10.00 -3.19
C ALA A 273 16.10 10.04 -3.92
N PRO A 274 17.11 10.69 -3.32
CA PRO A 274 18.46 10.72 -3.88
C PRO A 274 19.09 9.31 -3.80
N GLY A 275 20.01 9.03 -4.72
CA GLY A 275 20.79 7.78 -4.74
C GLY A 275 20.84 7.16 -6.13
N LYS A 276 22.03 6.63 -6.47
CA LYS A 276 22.28 6.07 -7.80
C LYS A 276 21.32 4.95 -8.17
N ASN A 277 20.96 4.11 -7.19
CA ASN A 277 20.10 2.94 -7.40
C ASN A 277 18.69 3.11 -6.80
N ALA A 278 18.35 4.29 -6.25
CA ALA A 278 17.05 4.53 -5.66
C ALA A 278 15.96 4.48 -6.74
N TYR A 279 14.93 3.65 -6.55
CA TYR A 279 13.77 3.67 -7.44
C TYR A 279 12.90 4.88 -7.09
N PRO A 280 12.58 5.76 -8.06
CA PRO A 280 12.06 7.09 -7.73
C PRO A 280 10.60 7.12 -7.28
N ILE A 281 9.82 6.07 -7.53
CA ILE A 281 8.39 6.04 -7.18
C ILE A 281 8.15 4.98 -6.10
N SER A 282 8.95 5.08 -5.03
CA SER A 282 8.88 4.21 -3.85
C SER A 282 8.12 4.89 -2.71
N SER A 283 7.46 4.09 -1.88
CA SER A 283 6.76 4.57 -0.68
C SER A 283 6.70 3.52 0.41
N PHE A 284 6.50 3.99 1.63
CA PHE A 284 5.91 3.19 2.69
C PHE A 284 4.41 3.02 2.46
N THR A 285 3.80 2.08 3.16
CA THR A 285 2.36 2.00 3.41
C THR A 285 2.12 1.90 4.91
N TRP A 286 1.04 2.48 5.40
CA TRP A 286 0.80 2.65 6.83
C TRP A 286 -0.50 2.00 7.27
N LEU A 287 -0.48 1.37 8.45
CA LEU A 287 -1.67 1.17 9.26
C LEU A 287 -1.96 2.44 10.05
N LEU A 288 -3.23 2.79 10.12
CA LEU A 288 -3.76 3.95 10.84
C LEU A 288 -4.51 3.44 12.07
N LEU A 289 -3.89 3.56 13.25
CA LEU A 289 -4.46 3.07 14.50
C LEU A 289 -4.96 4.22 15.38
N PRO A 290 -6.14 4.11 15.99
CA PRO A 290 -6.52 4.99 17.10
C PRO A 290 -5.43 5.01 18.17
N GLU A 291 -5.05 6.17 18.65
CA GLU A 291 -4.16 6.25 19.82
C GLU A 291 -4.84 5.65 21.06
N LYS A 292 -6.16 5.82 21.18
CA LYS A 292 -6.97 5.21 22.23
C LYS A 292 -8.09 4.36 21.63
N PHE A 293 -8.02 3.05 21.83
CA PHE A 293 -9.08 2.14 21.44
C PHE A 293 -10.24 2.17 22.45
N LYS A 294 -11.47 1.97 21.94
CA LYS A 294 -12.67 1.82 22.79
C LYS A 294 -12.71 0.44 23.45
N ASP A 295 -12.13 -0.56 22.82
CA ASP A 295 -12.06 -1.97 23.26
C ASP A 295 -10.61 -2.37 23.53
N GLY A 296 -10.31 -2.65 24.81
CA GLY A 296 -8.95 -3.04 25.22
C GLY A 296 -8.46 -4.35 24.61
N THR A 297 -9.38 -5.29 24.34
CA THR A 297 -9.02 -6.59 23.73
C THR A 297 -8.60 -6.38 22.28
N LYS A 298 -9.33 -5.55 21.53
CA LYS A 298 -8.96 -5.18 20.16
C LYS A 298 -7.65 -4.38 20.10
N ARG A 299 -7.44 -3.45 21.05
CA ARG A 299 -6.17 -2.76 21.22
C ARG A 299 -5.00 -3.73 21.32
N ASP A 300 -5.09 -4.66 22.26
CA ASP A 300 -3.98 -5.58 22.54
C ASP A 300 -3.72 -6.52 21.36
N ALA A 301 -4.77 -6.99 20.71
CA ALA A 301 -4.64 -7.78 19.47
C ALA A 301 -4.00 -6.99 18.34
N MET A 302 -4.39 -5.70 18.12
CA MET A 302 -3.77 -4.86 17.10
C MET A 302 -2.32 -4.51 17.43
N LYS A 303 -1.99 -4.25 18.70
CA LYS A 303 -0.58 -4.06 19.12
C LYS A 303 0.26 -5.32 18.82
N ASN A 304 -0.25 -6.48 19.15
CA ASN A 304 0.41 -7.75 18.87
C ASN A 304 0.55 -8.01 17.38
N PHE A 305 -0.49 -7.72 16.60
CA PHE A 305 -0.43 -7.84 15.15
C PHE A 305 0.62 -6.89 14.54
N VAL A 306 0.60 -5.61 14.88
CA VAL A 306 1.59 -4.66 14.34
C VAL A 306 3.01 -5.07 14.72
N LYS A 307 3.23 -5.45 16.00
CA LYS A 307 4.54 -5.94 16.45
C LYS A 307 4.99 -7.14 15.60
N TRP A 308 4.12 -8.13 15.41
CA TRP A 308 4.43 -9.31 14.61
C TRP A 308 4.68 -8.94 13.14
N ALA A 309 3.85 -8.09 12.54
CA ALA A 309 3.96 -7.70 11.14
C ALA A 309 5.28 -6.98 10.81
N ILE A 310 5.77 -6.12 11.73
CA ILE A 310 7.03 -5.37 11.55
C ILE A 310 8.27 -6.17 12.01
N THR A 311 8.09 -7.37 12.57
CA THR A 311 9.19 -8.28 12.97
C THR A 311 9.13 -9.58 12.16
N ASP A 312 8.43 -10.60 12.66
CA ASP A 312 8.37 -11.93 12.04
C ASP A 312 7.70 -11.90 10.66
N GLY A 313 6.64 -11.11 10.51
CA GLY A 313 5.92 -10.92 9.25
C GLY A 313 6.78 -10.35 8.12
N GLN A 314 7.89 -9.68 8.44
CA GLN A 314 8.85 -9.18 7.45
C GLN A 314 9.53 -10.31 6.65
N ASN A 315 9.46 -11.56 7.10
CA ASN A 315 10.01 -12.70 6.35
C ASN A 315 9.21 -13.04 5.09
N ASP A 316 7.96 -12.59 5.01
CA ASP A 316 7.05 -12.89 3.90
C ASP A 316 7.06 -11.85 2.77
N VAL A 317 7.56 -10.63 3.04
CA VAL A 317 7.33 -9.47 2.17
C VAL A 317 8.02 -9.60 0.81
N GLU A 318 9.24 -10.13 0.78
CA GLU A 318 10.05 -10.22 -0.45
C GLU A 318 9.41 -11.16 -1.49
N ALA A 319 8.78 -12.24 -1.04
CA ALA A 319 8.06 -13.19 -1.92
C ALA A 319 6.88 -12.54 -2.65
N LEU A 320 6.36 -11.43 -2.11
CA LEU A 320 5.28 -10.63 -2.67
C LEU A 320 5.77 -9.28 -3.22
N SER A 321 7.05 -9.18 -3.56
CA SER A 321 7.65 -8.00 -4.19
C SER A 321 7.62 -6.72 -3.34
N TYR A 322 7.46 -6.83 -2.01
CA TYR A 322 7.65 -5.72 -1.08
C TYR A 322 9.04 -5.76 -0.46
N ALA A 323 9.60 -4.60 -0.19
CA ALA A 323 10.86 -4.51 0.56
C ALA A 323 10.59 -4.41 2.08
N LYS A 324 11.51 -4.98 2.86
CA LYS A 324 11.47 -4.94 4.32
C LYS A 324 11.63 -3.53 4.84
N LEU A 325 11.05 -3.26 5.99
CA LEU A 325 11.30 -2.03 6.72
C LEU A 325 12.76 -1.95 7.16
N PRO A 326 13.42 -0.78 7.07
CA PRO A 326 14.72 -0.56 7.67
C PRO A 326 14.68 -0.78 9.18
N LYS A 327 15.75 -1.36 9.72
CA LYS A 327 15.83 -1.69 11.16
C LYS A 327 15.56 -0.48 12.06
N GLU A 328 16.06 0.70 11.70
CA GLU A 328 15.88 1.93 12.45
C GLU A 328 14.39 2.34 12.53
N VAL A 329 13.63 2.07 11.48
CA VAL A 329 12.17 2.29 11.45
C VAL A 329 11.48 1.32 12.38
N VAL A 330 11.79 0.03 12.29
CA VAL A 330 11.24 -1.02 13.17
C VAL A 330 11.52 -0.72 14.65
N ASP A 331 12.76 -0.36 15.00
CA ASP A 331 13.14 -0.03 16.37
C ASP A 331 12.37 1.19 16.91
N LYS A 332 12.07 2.16 16.05
CA LYS A 332 11.26 3.34 16.39
C LYS A 332 9.78 3.00 16.56
N GLU A 333 9.23 2.14 15.70
CA GLU A 333 7.84 1.69 15.78
C GLU A 333 7.57 0.85 17.03
N LEU A 334 8.48 -0.06 17.40
CA LEU A 334 8.37 -0.84 18.64
C LEU A 334 8.24 0.05 19.88
N LYS A 335 8.92 1.20 19.90
CA LYS A 335 8.76 2.20 20.96
C LYS A 335 7.42 2.94 20.83
N ALA A 336 7.01 3.28 19.60
CA ALA A 336 5.77 4.01 19.34
C ALA A 336 4.51 3.18 19.67
N LEU A 337 4.58 1.84 19.61
CA LEU A 337 3.50 0.94 20.03
C LEU A 337 3.09 1.16 21.50
N GLY A 338 3.97 1.71 22.34
CA GLY A 338 3.63 2.12 23.71
C GLY A 338 2.58 3.24 23.79
N LYS A 339 2.40 4.04 22.71
CA LYS A 339 1.42 5.12 22.63
C LYS A 339 0.00 4.62 22.35
N VAL A 340 -0.16 3.38 21.88
CA VAL A 340 -1.48 2.77 21.63
C VAL A 340 -2.08 2.34 22.96
N MET A 341 -3.15 3.02 23.39
CA MET A 341 -3.83 2.87 24.69
C MET A 341 -5.23 2.28 24.56
#